data_0a99c3d65a7ce2405b246090b98233f2
#
_entry.id   0a99c3d65a7ce2405b246090b98233f2
#
_cell.length_a   1.000
_cell.length_b   1.000
_cell.length_c   1.000
_cell.angle_alpha   90.00
_cell.angle_beta   90.00
_cell.angle_gamma   90.00
#
_symmetry.space_group_name_H-M   'P 1'
#
loop_
_entity.id
_entity.type
_entity.pdbx_description
1 polymer ?
#
loop_
_entity_poly.entity_id
_entity_poly.type
_entity_poly.pdbx_seq_one_letter_code
_entity_poly.pdbx_strand_id
1 'polypeptide(L)'
;MKRFARVRLLLAIAALAAAAAAVVIYASPYEPVVAPVMDIEEIWAIEDTRTESETPLVTRLHNHGIPLGYDAGENTFYCSVGLDNEEWPDIHLTAPDAKGVSLVFVDDYTYDWCSDAVMDGYAYQLLAYTEDEFFYTQVVFTGLPLVILSGEEALIPHEDVPVRAAISWDAHTGLVANARAHERGDTTLRMREKHGIKVEFTRTDSGARKTQVDMPFLGRTDEFILIACAMDQLLIRDRLSWDLYNAISQRTEPFGGRETRYVEVFVNDDYEGLYLMMKPFDYAEEIALVGKNAPQTDSLYRMAGGSVYEFDKPLAQDHRLYYYEEHYAPQDAADCEGLQPYLALLREESNEAFCDGVMKLMDIDSVIRYVLFTQACGMTDNEHNNLYIHAHHGADGLTYYFYPWDLDVSWGRDDEENAEVWYPFPLFDRMVELDCGGVVRDRVKAIWQEMREKAFNADNVDALIAYYNHVMGDSGAFYRDAEKWNRSNSYPDGYSTYSYAASRFEMMDRRIEEFCGEELKDRYIQIEGYTTFDVKPLEEARRENGTT
;
A
#
# COMPACT_ATOMS: atom_id res chain seq x y z
N MET A 1 28.07 -14.32 -39.68
CA MET A 1 27.07 -15.11 -38.94
C MET A 1 27.59 -15.83 -37.69
N LYS A 2 28.74 -16.53 -37.71
CA LYS A 2 29.25 -17.26 -36.52
C LYS A 2 29.72 -16.35 -35.34
N ARG A 3 30.11 -15.11 -35.58
CA ARG A 3 30.52 -14.16 -34.51
C ARG A 3 29.31 -13.58 -33.74
N PHE A 4 28.21 -13.32 -34.40
CA PHE A 4 26.98 -12.83 -33.77
C PHE A 4 26.29 -13.90 -32.91
N ALA A 5 26.36 -15.18 -33.30
CA ALA A 5 25.82 -16.27 -32.51
C ALA A 5 26.57 -16.48 -31.19
N ARG A 6 27.93 -16.30 -31.19
CA ARG A 6 28.73 -16.38 -29.95
C ARG A 6 28.48 -15.23 -29.00
N VAL A 7 28.25 -14.02 -29.49
CA VAL A 7 27.95 -12.86 -28.66
C VAL A 7 26.54 -13.00 -28.02
N ARG A 8 25.56 -13.50 -28.79
CA ARG A 8 24.24 -13.80 -28.23
C ARG A 8 24.23 -14.91 -27.19
N LEU A 9 25.06 -15.93 -27.38
CA LEU A 9 25.21 -17.02 -26.40
C LEU A 9 25.92 -16.54 -25.12
N LEU A 10 26.93 -15.69 -25.23
CA LEU A 10 27.59 -15.10 -24.07
C LEU A 10 26.70 -14.10 -23.32
N LEU A 11 25.87 -13.34 -24.01
CA LEU A 11 24.86 -12.46 -23.39
C LEU A 11 23.73 -13.25 -22.72
N ALA A 12 23.32 -14.37 -23.29
CA ALA A 12 22.32 -15.27 -22.69
C ALA A 12 22.88 -15.96 -21.42
N ILE A 13 24.16 -16.38 -21.46
CA ILE A 13 24.84 -16.98 -20.29
C ILE A 13 25.07 -15.92 -19.20
N ALA A 14 25.40 -14.68 -19.56
CA ALA A 14 25.55 -13.58 -18.62
C ALA A 14 24.20 -13.15 -18.02
N ALA A 15 23.11 -13.21 -18.80
CA ALA A 15 21.76 -12.94 -18.31
C ALA A 15 21.25 -14.06 -17.38
N LEU A 16 21.55 -15.33 -17.70
CA LEU A 16 21.26 -16.47 -16.83
C LEU A 16 22.09 -16.44 -15.52
N ALA A 17 23.36 -16.05 -15.60
CA ALA A 17 24.22 -15.88 -14.43
C ALA A 17 23.78 -14.67 -13.56
N ALA A 18 23.29 -13.59 -14.17
CA ALA A 18 22.76 -12.43 -13.46
C ALA A 18 21.37 -12.72 -12.84
N ALA A 19 20.55 -13.55 -13.49
CA ALA A 19 19.28 -14.02 -12.92
C ALA A 19 19.51 -15.01 -11.76
N ALA A 20 20.51 -15.88 -11.86
CA ALA A 20 20.90 -16.80 -10.79
C ALA A 20 21.55 -16.08 -9.58
N ALA A 21 22.08 -14.87 -9.75
CA ALA A 21 22.65 -14.07 -8.67
C ALA A 21 21.60 -13.25 -7.90
N ALA A 22 20.36 -13.17 -8.41
CA ALA A 22 19.27 -12.43 -7.77
C ALA A 22 18.35 -13.32 -6.92
N VAL A 23 18.40 -14.64 -7.08
CA VAL A 23 17.66 -15.62 -6.28
C VAL A 23 18.69 -16.50 -5.58
N VAL A 24 19.18 -16.05 -4.43
CA VAL A 24 19.92 -16.93 -3.52
C VAL A 24 18.88 -17.75 -2.78
N ILE A 25 18.47 -18.85 -3.38
CA ILE A 25 17.89 -19.95 -2.61
C ILE A 25 19.05 -20.47 -1.78
N TYR A 26 19.03 -20.19 -0.49
CA TYR A 26 19.95 -20.81 0.46
C TYR A 26 19.60 -22.30 0.53
N ALA A 27 20.19 -23.11 -0.32
CA ALA A 27 20.38 -24.50 0.01
C ALA A 27 21.45 -24.54 1.11
N SER A 28 21.01 -24.53 2.37
CA SER A 28 21.89 -24.78 3.51
C SER A 28 22.52 -26.15 3.33
N PRO A 29 23.87 -26.31 3.51
CA PRO A 29 24.49 -27.62 3.53
C PRO A 29 24.19 -28.43 4.81
N TYR A 30 23.28 -27.95 5.66
CA TYR A 30 22.85 -28.65 6.86
C TYR A 30 21.63 -29.51 6.53
N GLU A 31 21.67 -30.78 6.94
CA GLU A 31 20.48 -31.63 6.91
C GLU A 31 19.39 -30.94 7.72
N PRO A 32 18.17 -30.76 7.16
CA PRO A 32 17.08 -30.14 7.87
C PRO A 32 16.74 -31.00 9.10
N VAL A 33 16.88 -30.40 10.27
CA VAL A 33 16.38 -31.04 11.49
C VAL A 33 14.88 -30.77 11.52
N VAL A 34 14.09 -31.80 11.22
CA VAL A 34 12.66 -31.77 11.52
C VAL A 34 12.57 -31.61 13.03
N ALA A 35 11.93 -30.55 13.52
CA ALA A 35 11.67 -30.44 14.94
C ALA A 35 10.54 -31.45 15.30
N PRO A 36 10.87 -32.62 15.87
CA PRO A 36 9.86 -33.60 16.17
C PRO A 36 9.05 -33.15 17.39
N VAL A 37 7.85 -33.68 17.52
CA VAL A 37 7.14 -33.66 18.79
C VAL A 37 7.79 -34.70 19.69
N MET A 38 8.13 -34.33 20.93
CA MET A 38 8.79 -35.22 21.90
C MET A 38 7.83 -35.61 23.01
N ASP A 39 7.91 -36.87 23.44
CA ASP A 39 7.14 -37.36 24.58
C ASP A 39 7.54 -36.63 25.87
N ILE A 40 6.57 -36.37 26.73
CA ILE A 40 6.76 -35.62 27.99
C ILE A 40 7.79 -36.28 28.93
N GLU A 41 7.91 -37.62 28.91
CA GLU A 41 8.90 -38.35 29.72
C GLU A 41 10.34 -38.07 29.23
N GLU A 42 10.53 -37.90 27.92
CA GLU A 42 11.82 -37.54 27.32
C GLU A 42 12.17 -36.07 27.61
N ILE A 43 11.19 -35.18 27.61
CA ILE A 43 11.34 -33.77 27.98
C ILE A 43 11.81 -33.66 29.44
N TRP A 44 11.16 -34.35 30.38
CA TRP A 44 11.57 -34.37 31.77
C TRP A 44 13.00 -34.92 31.95
N ALA A 45 13.42 -35.89 31.14
CA ALA A 45 14.78 -36.41 31.21
C ALA A 45 15.83 -35.36 30.73
N ILE A 46 15.43 -34.45 29.81
CA ILE A 46 16.25 -33.31 29.41
C ILE A 46 16.36 -32.30 30.54
N GLU A 47 15.25 -31.91 31.15
CA GLU A 47 15.19 -30.98 32.27
C GLU A 47 15.96 -31.50 33.51
N ASP A 48 15.83 -32.78 33.84
CA ASP A 48 16.50 -33.39 35.00
C ASP A 48 18.04 -33.45 34.85
N THR A 49 18.54 -33.44 33.61
CA THR A 49 19.98 -33.63 33.32
C THR A 49 20.71 -32.35 32.86
N ARG A 50 19.99 -31.27 32.61
CA ARG A 50 20.52 -30.02 32.10
C ARG A 50 20.11 -28.84 32.97
N THR A 51 20.79 -27.69 32.77
CA THR A 51 20.46 -26.44 33.46
C THR A 51 19.62 -25.56 32.54
N GLU A 52 18.57 -24.98 33.09
CA GLU A 52 17.82 -23.93 32.36
C GLU A 52 18.69 -22.71 32.11
N SER A 53 18.80 -22.32 30.83
CA SER A 53 19.59 -21.15 30.45
C SER A 53 18.86 -19.85 30.80
N GLU A 54 19.61 -18.84 31.26
CA GLU A 54 19.06 -17.51 31.54
C GLU A 54 18.79 -16.70 30.24
N THR A 55 19.32 -17.15 29.12
CA THR A 55 19.18 -16.48 27.80
C THR A 55 18.73 -17.46 26.72
N PRO A 56 18.03 -16.98 25.70
CA PRO A 56 17.61 -17.84 24.58
C PRO A 56 18.81 -18.56 23.94
N LEU A 57 18.71 -19.87 23.76
CA LEU A 57 19.69 -20.67 23.01
C LEU A 57 19.59 -20.45 21.52
N VAL A 58 18.45 -19.96 21.04
CA VAL A 58 18.18 -19.64 19.65
C VAL A 58 17.44 -18.31 19.56
N THR A 59 17.89 -17.43 18.67
CA THR A 59 17.22 -16.16 18.34
C THR A 59 16.93 -16.04 16.84
N ARG A 60 17.30 -17.06 16.07
CA ARG A 60 17.03 -17.16 14.63
C ARG A 60 16.63 -18.58 14.28
N LEU A 61 15.43 -18.69 13.74
CA LEU A 61 14.91 -19.94 13.17
C LEU A 61 14.55 -19.74 11.70
N HIS A 62 14.74 -20.79 10.93
CA HIS A 62 14.30 -20.86 9.55
C HIS A 62 13.39 -22.05 9.36
N ASN A 63 12.34 -21.91 8.55
CA ASN A 63 11.55 -23.01 8.02
C ASN A 63 11.89 -23.18 6.54
N HIS A 64 12.36 -24.33 6.11
CA HIS A 64 12.84 -24.57 4.74
C HIS A 64 13.86 -23.53 4.24
N GLY A 65 14.67 -22.97 5.13
CA GLY A 65 15.66 -21.93 4.80
C GLY A 65 15.10 -20.49 4.74
N ILE A 66 13.81 -20.31 4.97
CA ILE A 66 13.15 -19.01 5.04
C ILE A 66 13.14 -18.56 6.51
N PRO A 67 13.62 -17.34 6.84
CA PRO A 67 13.60 -16.85 8.21
C PRO A 67 12.18 -16.75 8.78
N LEU A 68 12.02 -17.13 10.05
CA LEU A 68 10.85 -16.85 10.85
C LEU A 68 10.94 -15.42 11.41
N GLY A 69 9.78 -14.78 11.63
CA GLY A 69 9.69 -13.59 12.47
C GLY A 69 10.08 -13.94 13.92
N TYR A 70 10.78 -13.07 14.61
CA TYR A 70 11.13 -13.25 16.02
C TYR A 70 10.77 -11.99 16.79
N ASP A 71 10.04 -12.18 17.89
CA ASP A 71 9.78 -11.16 18.89
C ASP A 71 10.61 -11.47 20.14
N ALA A 72 11.66 -10.71 20.35
CA ALA A 72 12.57 -10.88 21.47
C ALA A 72 11.91 -10.51 22.82
N GLY A 73 10.92 -9.61 22.81
CA GLY A 73 10.18 -9.23 24.02
C GLY A 73 9.35 -10.37 24.58
N GLU A 74 8.70 -11.13 23.71
CA GLU A 74 7.84 -12.28 24.06
C GLU A 74 8.57 -13.62 23.88
N ASN A 75 9.81 -13.62 23.39
CA ASN A 75 10.58 -14.81 23.04
C ASN A 75 9.79 -15.78 22.14
N THR A 76 9.14 -15.24 21.11
CA THR A 76 8.21 -15.95 20.24
C THR A 76 8.62 -15.86 18.78
N PHE A 77 8.64 -17.00 18.09
CA PHE A 77 8.83 -17.07 16.65
C PHE A 77 7.48 -17.12 15.93
N TYR A 78 7.43 -16.52 14.74
CA TYR A 78 6.25 -16.52 13.87
C TYR A 78 6.58 -17.21 12.55
N CYS A 79 5.75 -18.20 12.19
CA CYS A 79 5.88 -18.96 10.96
C CYS A 79 4.63 -18.74 10.10
N SER A 80 4.80 -18.18 8.90
CA SER A 80 3.68 -18.07 7.95
C SER A 80 3.39 -19.44 7.35
N VAL A 81 2.13 -19.87 7.44
CA VAL A 81 1.65 -21.12 6.80
C VAL A 81 0.69 -20.84 5.65
N GLY A 82 0.22 -19.58 5.51
CA GLY A 82 -0.72 -19.16 4.48
C GLY A 82 -2.17 -19.53 4.82
N LEU A 83 -3.03 -18.54 5.01
CA LEU A 83 -4.44 -18.75 5.36
C LEU A 83 -5.21 -19.51 4.25
N ASP A 84 -4.84 -19.28 2.99
CA ASP A 84 -5.49 -19.89 1.83
C ASP A 84 -5.00 -21.31 1.50
N ASN A 85 -4.01 -21.83 2.25
CA ASN A 85 -3.54 -23.20 2.06
C ASN A 85 -4.51 -24.19 2.70
N GLU A 86 -4.95 -25.18 1.93
CA GLU A 86 -5.88 -26.20 2.43
C GLU A 86 -5.16 -27.19 3.35
N GLU A 87 -4.00 -27.71 2.92
CA GLU A 87 -3.28 -28.76 3.62
C GLU A 87 -2.20 -28.18 4.57
N TRP A 88 -2.03 -28.82 5.73
CA TRP A 88 -0.98 -28.49 6.68
C TRP A 88 0.40 -28.70 6.04
N PRO A 89 1.29 -27.67 6.03
CA PRO A 89 2.59 -27.78 5.42
C PRO A 89 3.54 -28.64 6.28
N ASP A 90 4.53 -29.18 5.61
CA ASP A 90 5.68 -29.81 6.27
C ASP A 90 6.56 -28.71 6.92
N ILE A 91 6.76 -28.80 8.23
CA ILE A 91 7.50 -27.81 9.03
C ILE A 91 8.89 -28.33 9.34
N HIS A 92 9.91 -27.68 8.77
CA HIS A 92 11.32 -28.02 8.91
C HIS A 92 12.10 -26.88 9.54
N LEU A 93 12.18 -26.85 10.88
CA LEU A 93 12.90 -25.81 11.59
C LEU A 93 14.40 -26.08 11.63
N THR A 94 15.17 -25.04 11.41
CA THR A 94 16.63 -25.03 11.57
C THR A 94 17.08 -23.79 12.32
N ALA A 95 18.13 -23.90 13.13
CA ALA A 95 18.76 -22.81 13.85
C ALA A 95 20.16 -22.55 13.25
N PRO A 96 20.31 -21.71 12.21
CA PRO A 96 21.54 -21.59 11.43
C PRO A 96 22.74 -21.08 12.23
N ASP A 97 22.49 -20.29 13.26
CA ASP A 97 23.53 -19.65 14.08
C ASP A 97 23.82 -20.42 15.39
N ALA A 98 23.01 -21.43 15.72
CA ALA A 98 23.10 -22.16 17.00
C ALA A 98 23.62 -23.60 16.79
N LYS A 99 24.96 -23.75 16.71
CA LYS A 99 25.59 -25.05 16.53
C LYS A 99 25.43 -25.93 17.77
N GLY A 100 24.98 -27.18 17.56
CA GLY A 100 24.83 -28.14 18.63
C GLY A 100 23.54 -27.98 19.45
N VAL A 101 22.65 -27.10 19.04
CA VAL A 101 21.31 -26.98 19.61
C VAL A 101 20.37 -27.94 18.89
N SER A 102 19.64 -28.72 19.65
CA SER A 102 18.52 -29.54 19.20
C SER A 102 17.20 -28.82 19.47
N LEU A 103 16.22 -29.00 18.58
CA LEU A 103 14.90 -28.37 18.67
C LEU A 103 13.82 -29.46 18.70
N VAL A 104 12.90 -29.38 19.63
CA VAL A 104 11.74 -30.30 19.72
C VAL A 104 10.50 -29.53 20.14
N PHE A 105 9.36 -29.86 19.56
CA PHE A 105 8.08 -29.37 20.04
C PHE A 105 7.63 -30.16 21.25
N VAL A 106 7.14 -29.44 22.24
CA VAL A 106 6.55 -30.03 23.46
C VAL A 106 5.11 -30.42 23.20
N ASP A 107 4.40 -29.61 22.41
CA ASP A 107 3.01 -29.82 22.06
C ASP A 107 2.88 -30.37 20.65
N ASP A 108 1.82 -31.19 20.43
CA ASP A 108 1.47 -31.59 19.07
C ASP A 108 0.94 -30.38 18.27
N TYR A 109 1.64 -30.06 17.21
CA TYR A 109 1.33 -28.94 16.32
C TYR A 109 0.76 -29.39 14.97
N THR A 110 0.33 -30.63 14.88
CA THR A 110 -0.18 -31.25 13.66
C THR A 110 -1.66 -30.95 13.49
N TYR A 111 -2.02 -30.37 12.39
CA TYR A 111 -3.41 -30.09 11.98
C TYR A 111 -3.69 -30.71 10.61
N ASP A 112 -4.95 -30.92 10.31
CA ASP A 112 -5.37 -31.36 8.98
C ASP A 112 -5.37 -30.15 8.01
N TRP A 113 -5.67 -28.94 8.54
CA TRP A 113 -5.85 -27.71 7.77
C TRP A 113 -5.05 -26.54 8.37
N CYS A 114 -4.44 -25.72 7.51
CA CYS A 114 -3.73 -24.51 7.94
C CYS A 114 -4.65 -23.55 8.70
N SER A 115 -5.89 -23.39 8.25
CA SER A 115 -6.88 -22.52 8.89
C SER A 115 -7.12 -22.86 10.35
N ASP A 116 -7.15 -24.15 10.72
CA ASP A 116 -7.43 -24.57 12.08
C ASP A 116 -6.31 -24.15 13.03
N ALA A 117 -5.05 -24.35 12.64
CA ALA A 117 -3.89 -23.94 13.42
C ALA A 117 -3.80 -22.41 13.57
N VAL A 118 -4.10 -21.69 12.50
CA VAL A 118 -4.06 -20.21 12.49
C VAL A 118 -5.17 -19.63 13.36
N MET A 119 -6.39 -20.17 13.27
CA MET A 119 -7.54 -19.72 14.07
C MET A 119 -7.39 -20.02 15.56
N ASP A 120 -6.74 -21.13 15.92
CA ASP A 120 -6.41 -21.42 17.31
C ASP A 120 -5.51 -20.34 17.93
N GLY A 121 -4.63 -19.72 17.12
CA GLY A 121 -3.68 -18.70 17.58
C GLY A 121 -2.76 -19.19 18.69
N TYR A 122 -2.58 -20.51 18.79
CA TYR A 122 -1.84 -21.14 19.87
C TYR A 122 -0.34 -20.92 19.72
N ALA A 123 0.32 -20.57 20.82
CA ALA A 123 1.77 -20.46 20.89
C ALA A 123 2.38 -21.80 21.34
N TYR A 124 2.87 -22.58 20.37
CA TYR A 124 3.45 -23.90 20.62
C TYR A 124 4.79 -23.79 21.32
N GLN A 125 4.96 -24.52 22.42
CA GLN A 125 6.25 -24.56 23.10
C GLN A 125 7.27 -25.34 22.27
N LEU A 126 8.41 -24.72 22.06
CA LEU A 126 9.59 -25.28 21.41
C LEU A 126 10.74 -25.33 22.43
N LEU A 127 11.21 -26.54 22.73
CA LEU A 127 12.37 -26.74 23.59
C LEU A 127 13.64 -26.76 22.72
N ALA A 128 14.53 -25.81 23.00
CA ALA A 128 15.89 -25.75 22.47
C ALA A 128 16.86 -26.28 23.55
N TYR A 129 17.72 -27.25 23.21
CA TYR A 129 18.65 -27.80 24.18
C TYR A 129 19.99 -28.21 23.57
N THR A 130 21.01 -28.17 24.42
CA THR A 130 22.37 -28.66 24.15
C THR A 130 22.70 -29.89 25.05
N GLU A 131 23.96 -30.26 25.16
CA GLU A 131 24.39 -31.27 26.16
C GLU A 131 24.23 -30.79 27.60
N ASP A 132 24.36 -29.48 27.85
CA ASP A 132 24.44 -28.90 29.19
C ASP A 132 23.25 -28.03 29.60
N GLU A 133 22.58 -27.40 28.62
CA GLU A 133 21.56 -26.37 28.85
C GLU A 133 20.29 -26.65 28.05
N PHE A 134 19.19 -26.08 28.53
CA PHE A 134 17.92 -26.04 27.80
C PHE A 134 17.26 -24.66 27.94
N PHE A 135 16.38 -24.31 27.00
CA PHE A 135 15.59 -23.09 27.00
C PHE A 135 14.28 -23.29 26.25
N TYR A 136 13.20 -22.76 26.81
CA TYR A 136 11.90 -22.75 26.16
C TYR A 136 11.67 -21.49 25.37
N THR A 137 11.22 -21.63 24.14
CA THR A 137 10.71 -20.57 23.28
C THR A 137 9.35 -20.98 22.72
N GLN A 138 8.71 -20.14 21.94
CA GLN A 138 7.40 -20.40 21.37
C GLN A 138 7.40 -20.21 19.86
N VAL A 139 6.49 -20.91 19.18
CA VAL A 139 6.21 -20.74 17.75
C VAL A 139 4.72 -20.52 17.56
N VAL A 140 4.37 -19.40 16.90
CA VAL A 140 3.01 -19.08 16.46
C VAL A 140 2.92 -19.29 14.96
N PHE A 141 1.93 -20.03 14.51
CA PHE A 141 1.62 -20.15 13.09
C PHE A 141 0.63 -19.05 12.68
N THR A 142 0.98 -18.27 11.67
CA THR A 142 0.13 -17.19 11.16
C THR A 142 -0.29 -17.45 9.72
N GLY A 143 -1.49 -17.00 9.36
CA GLY A 143 -2.00 -17.07 7.99
C GLY A 143 -1.50 -15.95 7.08
N LEU A 144 -0.85 -14.91 7.63
CA LEU A 144 -0.38 -13.76 6.88
C LEU A 144 1.08 -13.92 6.43
N PRO A 145 1.46 -13.29 5.31
CA PRO A 145 2.87 -13.13 4.96
C PRO A 145 3.61 -12.34 6.03
N LEU A 146 4.89 -12.67 6.24
CA LEU A 146 5.78 -11.98 7.15
C LEU A 146 6.77 -11.11 6.37
N VAL A 147 7.04 -9.91 6.86
CA VAL A 147 8.13 -9.04 6.41
C VAL A 147 9.07 -8.82 7.58
N ILE A 148 10.30 -9.27 7.45
CA ILE A 148 11.32 -9.22 8.49
C ILE A 148 12.45 -8.32 7.97
N LEU A 149 12.68 -7.20 8.66
CA LEU A 149 13.73 -6.23 8.36
C LEU A 149 14.78 -6.30 9.45
N SER A 150 15.97 -6.77 9.13
CA SER A 150 17.07 -6.91 10.09
C SER A 150 18.24 -6.02 9.68
N GLY A 151 18.69 -5.16 10.59
CA GLY A 151 19.80 -4.22 10.40
C GLY A 151 20.55 -3.99 11.70
N GLU A 152 21.67 -3.26 11.61
CA GLU A 152 22.45 -2.86 12.80
C GLU A 152 21.88 -1.60 13.48
N GLU A 153 21.12 -0.81 12.72
CA GLU A 153 20.58 0.47 13.15
C GLU A 153 19.04 0.39 13.22
N ALA A 154 18.46 1.23 14.07
CA ALA A 154 17.00 1.44 14.07
C ALA A 154 16.57 2.17 12.78
N LEU A 155 15.33 1.96 12.35
CA LEU A 155 14.77 2.77 11.26
C LEU A 155 14.66 4.23 11.68
N ILE A 156 14.95 5.13 10.76
CA ILE A 156 14.98 6.58 10.98
C ILE A 156 13.98 7.25 10.04
N PRO A 157 13.21 8.26 10.49
CA PRO A 157 12.31 8.99 9.62
C PRO A 157 13.02 9.61 8.41
N HIS A 158 12.59 9.21 7.20
CA HIS A 158 13.08 9.72 5.91
C HIS A 158 14.58 9.52 5.63
N GLU A 159 15.27 8.69 6.40
CA GLU A 159 16.70 8.42 6.22
C GLU A 159 16.91 6.91 6.02
N ASP A 160 17.41 6.54 4.84
CA ASP A 160 17.63 5.15 4.47
C ASP A 160 18.73 4.49 5.30
N VAL A 161 18.40 3.41 6.00
CA VAL A 161 19.37 2.54 6.68
C VAL A 161 19.48 1.19 5.96
N PRO A 162 20.66 0.58 5.87
CA PRO A 162 20.81 -0.75 5.27
C PRO A 162 20.12 -1.81 6.12
N VAL A 163 19.34 -2.68 5.46
CA VAL A 163 18.68 -3.82 6.11
C VAL A 163 18.78 -5.07 5.24
N ARG A 164 18.62 -6.21 5.88
CA ARG A 164 18.30 -7.47 5.22
C ARG A 164 16.79 -7.65 5.26
N ALA A 165 16.15 -7.69 4.13
CA ALA A 165 14.72 -7.95 4.04
C ALA A 165 14.48 -9.43 3.77
N ALA A 166 13.74 -10.11 4.65
CA ALA A 166 13.19 -11.42 4.40
C ALA A 166 11.68 -11.32 4.34
N ILE A 167 11.08 -11.96 3.34
CA ILE A 167 9.63 -11.97 3.16
C ILE A 167 9.21 -13.41 3.01
N SER A 168 8.35 -13.88 3.90
CA SER A 168 7.76 -15.22 3.89
C SER A 168 6.31 -15.11 3.47
N TRP A 169 5.93 -15.75 2.37
CA TRP A 169 4.56 -15.74 1.86
C TRP A 169 3.71 -16.85 2.48
N ASP A 170 4.35 -17.99 2.67
CA ASP A 170 3.82 -19.20 3.27
C ASP A 170 4.98 -20.06 3.81
N ALA A 171 4.70 -21.29 4.23
CA ALA A 171 5.71 -22.18 4.79
C ALA A 171 6.86 -22.55 3.84
N HIS A 172 6.68 -22.44 2.53
CA HIS A 172 7.63 -22.91 1.52
C HIS A 172 8.14 -21.81 0.58
N THR A 173 7.44 -20.67 0.55
CA THR A 173 7.73 -19.60 -0.42
C THR A 173 8.22 -18.36 0.30
N GLY A 174 9.39 -17.89 -0.05
CA GLY A 174 9.98 -16.70 0.54
C GLY A 174 11.06 -16.07 -0.32
N LEU A 175 11.45 -14.87 0.08
CA LEU A 175 12.49 -14.06 -0.53
C LEU A 175 13.42 -13.52 0.55
N VAL A 176 14.72 -13.55 0.31
CA VAL A 176 15.70 -12.84 1.16
C VAL A 176 16.57 -11.97 0.26
N ALA A 177 16.59 -10.67 0.53
CA ALA A 177 17.32 -9.70 -0.30
C ALA A 177 17.98 -8.61 0.55
N ASN A 178 18.99 -7.97 -0.02
CA ASN A 178 19.50 -6.72 0.53
C ASN A 178 18.51 -5.60 0.23
N ALA A 179 18.33 -4.72 1.18
CA ALA A 179 17.46 -3.56 1.06
C ALA A 179 18.01 -2.38 1.85
N ARG A 180 17.37 -1.27 1.71
CA ARG A 180 17.42 -0.14 2.63
C ARG A 180 15.99 0.21 3.00
N ALA A 181 15.82 0.70 4.22
CA ALA A 181 14.50 1.04 4.72
C ALA A 181 14.54 2.31 5.57
N HIS A 182 13.40 2.99 5.65
CA HIS A 182 13.21 4.12 6.54
C HIS A 182 11.75 4.20 6.98
N GLU A 183 11.52 4.87 8.09
CA GLU A 183 10.18 5.25 8.49
C GLU A 183 9.64 6.35 7.56
N ARG A 184 8.37 6.23 7.17
CA ARG A 184 7.69 7.14 6.26
C ARG A 184 6.35 7.62 6.81
N GLY A 185 5.88 8.70 6.24
CA GLY A 185 4.64 9.38 6.58
C GLY A 185 4.93 10.84 6.91
N ASP A 186 3.91 11.61 7.15
CA ASP A 186 4.01 12.99 7.66
C ASP A 186 3.21 13.10 8.96
N THR A 187 1.89 12.97 8.88
CA THR A 187 1.00 13.05 10.05
C THR A 187 1.23 11.88 11.01
N THR A 188 1.39 10.67 10.49
CA THR A 188 1.65 9.47 11.31
C THR A 188 2.96 9.56 12.08
N LEU A 189 4.05 10.03 11.46
CA LEU A 189 5.34 10.24 12.13
C LEU A 189 5.27 11.24 13.31
N ARG A 190 4.33 12.19 13.25
CA ARG A 190 4.18 13.21 14.30
C ARG A 190 3.18 12.83 15.38
N MET A 191 2.21 12.00 15.07
CA MET A 191 1.03 11.79 15.92
C MET A 191 0.86 10.36 16.41
N ARG A 192 1.63 9.41 15.92
CA ARG A 192 1.52 7.99 16.27
C ARG A 192 2.88 7.39 16.58
N GLU A 193 2.88 6.32 17.34
CA GLU A 193 4.07 5.51 17.63
C GLU A 193 4.34 4.50 16.50
N LYS A 194 3.28 3.98 15.88
CA LYS A 194 3.36 3.08 14.73
C LYS A 194 3.53 3.87 13.44
N HIS A 195 4.68 3.72 12.78
CA HIS A 195 5.03 4.45 11.57
C HIS A 195 4.93 3.59 10.32
N GLY A 196 4.63 4.18 9.18
CA GLY A 196 4.79 3.52 7.89
C GLY A 196 6.26 3.27 7.58
N ILE A 197 6.57 2.28 6.74
CA ILE A 197 7.95 1.94 6.37
C ILE A 197 8.04 1.93 4.84
N LYS A 198 9.12 2.49 4.29
CA LYS A 198 9.51 2.30 2.90
C LYS A 198 10.69 1.34 2.85
N VAL A 199 10.63 0.38 1.93
CA VAL A 199 11.68 -0.61 1.69
C VAL A 199 12.08 -0.56 0.23
N GLU A 200 13.38 -0.44 -0.03
CA GLU A 200 13.95 -0.39 -1.37
C GLU A 200 15.02 -1.48 -1.52
N PHE A 201 14.83 -2.38 -2.47
CA PHE A 201 15.78 -3.47 -2.73
C PHE A 201 17.07 -2.96 -3.35
N THR A 202 18.21 -3.50 -2.87
CA THR A 202 19.54 -3.10 -3.31
C THR A 202 20.38 -4.29 -3.75
N ARG A 203 21.38 -4.04 -4.61
CA ARG A 203 22.27 -5.09 -5.08
C ARG A 203 23.31 -5.53 -4.06
N THR A 204 23.62 -4.65 -3.12
CA THR A 204 24.69 -4.83 -2.13
C THR A 204 24.22 -4.42 -0.75
N ASP A 205 24.83 -4.96 0.25
CA ASP A 205 24.56 -4.65 1.66
C ASP A 205 24.76 -3.15 1.98
N SER A 206 25.61 -2.45 1.20
CA SER A 206 25.83 -1.00 1.35
C SER A 206 24.70 -0.11 0.79
N GLY A 207 23.65 -0.70 0.22
CA GLY A 207 22.51 0.05 -0.32
C GLY A 207 22.77 0.88 -1.59
N ALA A 208 23.94 0.71 -2.24
CA ALA A 208 24.43 1.64 -3.25
C ALA A 208 23.68 1.63 -4.59
N ARG A 209 22.87 0.62 -4.91
CA ARG A 209 22.15 0.51 -6.19
C ARG A 209 20.86 -0.26 -6.02
N LYS A 210 19.76 0.32 -6.49
CA LYS A 210 18.48 -0.36 -6.62
C LYS A 210 18.56 -1.63 -7.47
N THR A 211 17.75 -2.60 -7.14
CA THR A 211 17.58 -3.84 -7.91
C THR A 211 16.15 -4.30 -7.88
N GLN A 212 15.67 -4.79 -9.00
CA GLN A 212 14.31 -5.33 -9.08
C GLN A 212 14.30 -6.79 -8.64
N VAL A 213 13.28 -7.15 -7.88
CA VAL A 213 12.96 -8.51 -7.47
C VAL A 213 11.54 -8.87 -7.94
N ASP A 214 11.30 -10.14 -8.19
CA ASP A 214 9.96 -10.62 -8.51
C ASP A 214 9.26 -10.98 -7.20
N MET A 215 8.21 -10.24 -6.86
CA MET A 215 7.40 -10.44 -5.67
C MET A 215 6.04 -11.01 -6.04
N PRO A 216 5.52 -12.01 -5.30
CA PRO A 216 4.14 -12.41 -5.44
C PRO A 216 3.21 -11.20 -5.32
N PHE A 217 2.09 -11.18 -6.05
CA PHE A 217 1.06 -10.13 -6.15
C PHE A 217 1.53 -8.69 -6.46
N LEU A 218 2.72 -8.25 -6.05
CA LEU A 218 3.25 -6.94 -6.45
C LEU A 218 3.96 -6.97 -7.82
N GLY A 219 4.26 -8.17 -8.33
CA GLY A 219 5.02 -8.34 -9.55
C GLY A 219 6.49 -7.91 -9.39
N ARG A 220 7.11 -7.53 -10.49
CA ARG A 220 8.50 -7.10 -10.48
C ARG A 220 8.59 -5.67 -9.97
N THR A 221 9.40 -5.46 -8.91
CA THR A 221 9.55 -4.15 -8.27
C THR A 221 10.92 -3.98 -7.64
N ASP A 222 11.40 -2.74 -7.49
CA ASP A 222 12.58 -2.41 -6.71
C ASP A 222 12.25 -1.80 -5.34
N GLU A 223 10.96 -1.51 -5.07
CA GLU A 223 10.53 -0.97 -3.78
C GLU A 223 9.09 -1.36 -3.44
N PHE A 224 8.78 -1.30 -2.15
CA PHE A 224 7.41 -1.37 -1.63
C PHE A 224 7.27 -0.51 -0.37
N ILE A 225 6.04 -0.23 -0.01
CA ILE A 225 5.71 0.47 1.23
C ILE A 225 4.84 -0.39 2.12
N LEU A 226 5.01 -0.18 3.42
CA LEU A 226 4.21 -0.76 4.48
C LEU A 226 3.41 0.38 5.11
N ILE A 227 2.12 0.40 4.86
CA ILE A 227 1.20 1.38 5.42
C ILE A 227 0.83 0.92 6.82
N ALA A 228 1.10 1.74 7.82
CA ALA A 228 0.86 1.39 9.23
C ALA A 228 -0.62 1.29 9.60
N CYS A 229 -1.52 1.89 8.81
CA CYS A 229 -2.94 2.07 9.12
C CYS A 229 -3.20 2.67 10.51
N ALA A 230 -2.22 3.40 11.06
CA ALA A 230 -2.22 3.86 12.46
C ALA A 230 -3.32 4.89 12.79
N MET A 231 -3.89 5.52 11.77
CA MET A 231 -5.00 6.46 11.89
C MET A 231 -6.37 5.79 11.70
N ASP A 232 -6.40 4.55 11.20
CA ASP A 232 -7.63 3.78 10.96
C ASP A 232 -7.81 2.70 12.03
N GLN A 233 -8.78 2.85 12.91
CA GLN A 233 -9.07 1.86 13.95
C GLN A 233 -9.52 0.51 13.39
N LEU A 234 -10.12 0.50 12.20
CA LEU A 234 -10.59 -0.70 11.51
C LEU A 234 -9.48 -1.40 10.72
N LEU A 235 -8.41 -0.70 10.36
CA LEU A 235 -7.33 -1.15 9.48
C LEU A 235 -7.78 -1.55 8.05
N ILE A 236 -8.96 -1.12 7.61
CA ILE A 236 -9.57 -1.56 6.34
C ILE A 236 -9.72 -0.46 5.29
N ARG A 237 -9.72 0.82 5.69
CA ARG A 237 -10.14 1.92 4.81
C ARG A 237 -9.26 2.06 3.56
N ASP A 238 -7.94 2.05 3.73
CA ASP A 238 -7.02 2.05 2.60
C ASP A 238 -7.26 0.86 1.66
N ARG A 239 -7.33 -0.35 2.22
CA ARG A 239 -7.51 -1.55 1.42
C ARG A 239 -8.85 -1.57 0.69
N LEU A 240 -9.95 -1.25 1.39
CA LEU A 240 -11.28 -1.18 0.79
C LEU A 240 -11.31 -0.18 -0.37
N SER A 241 -10.72 0.99 -0.16
CA SER A 241 -10.65 2.02 -1.19
C SER A 241 -9.84 1.56 -2.41
N TRP A 242 -8.67 0.93 -2.19
CA TRP A 242 -7.87 0.39 -3.29
C TRP A 242 -8.55 -0.75 -4.03
N ASP A 243 -9.19 -1.69 -3.33
CA ASP A 243 -9.89 -2.81 -3.98
C ASP A 243 -11.06 -2.31 -4.84
N LEU A 244 -11.81 -1.30 -4.36
CA LEU A 244 -12.87 -0.65 -5.13
C LEU A 244 -12.31 0.15 -6.31
N TYR A 245 -11.21 0.89 -6.14
CA TYR A 245 -10.57 1.62 -7.23
C TYR A 245 -10.01 0.66 -8.30
N ASN A 246 -9.39 -0.44 -7.89
CA ASN A 246 -8.92 -1.49 -8.81
C ASN A 246 -10.05 -2.04 -9.69
N ALA A 247 -11.25 -2.20 -9.13
CA ALA A 247 -12.40 -2.71 -9.87
C ALA A 247 -12.91 -1.76 -10.97
N ILE A 248 -12.66 -0.45 -10.82
CA ILE A 248 -13.11 0.57 -11.76
C ILE A 248 -12.01 1.18 -12.62
N SER A 249 -10.72 1.03 -12.23
CA SER A 249 -9.61 1.54 -13.00
C SER A 249 -9.52 0.85 -14.37
N GLN A 250 -9.17 1.60 -15.40
CA GLN A 250 -9.09 1.06 -16.75
C GLN A 250 -7.66 0.63 -17.07
N ARG A 251 -7.52 -0.52 -17.75
CA ARG A 251 -6.21 -1.02 -18.22
C ARG A 251 -5.53 -0.12 -19.25
N THR A 252 -6.26 0.81 -19.83
CA THR A 252 -5.76 1.77 -20.81
C THR A 252 -5.14 3.01 -20.18
N GLU A 253 -5.34 3.22 -18.89
CA GLU A 253 -4.70 4.29 -18.17
C GLU A 253 -3.23 3.94 -17.90
N PRO A 254 -2.31 4.93 -18.01
CA PRO A 254 -0.88 4.71 -17.75
C PRO A 254 -0.60 4.13 -16.37
N PHE A 255 -1.33 4.59 -15.34
CA PHE A 255 -1.31 4.06 -14.00
C PHE A 255 -2.67 3.45 -13.65
N GLY A 256 -2.68 2.19 -13.21
CA GLY A 256 -3.88 1.53 -12.70
C GLY A 256 -4.06 1.75 -11.21
N GLY A 257 -4.95 0.96 -10.63
CA GLY A 257 -5.04 0.83 -9.17
C GLY A 257 -3.81 0.12 -8.58
N ARG A 258 -3.83 -0.06 -7.27
CA ARG A 258 -2.72 -0.68 -6.53
C ARG A 258 -3.17 -1.96 -5.84
N GLU A 259 -2.43 -3.03 -6.08
CA GLU A 259 -2.59 -4.25 -5.30
C GLU A 259 -2.10 -4.02 -3.87
N THR A 260 -2.88 -4.48 -2.91
CA THR A 260 -2.56 -4.37 -1.48
C THR A 260 -2.64 -5.72 -0.79
N ARG A 261 -1.80 -5.95 0.22
CA ARG A 261 -1.80 -7.19 0.99
C ARG A 261 -1.50 -6.91 2.46
N TYR A 262 -2.30 -7.48 3.37
CA TYR A 262 -1.94 -7.49 4.79
C TYR A 262 -0.74 -8.37 5.04
N VAL A 263 0.18 -7.88 5.86
CA VAL A 263 1.40 -8.57 6.28
C VAL A 263 1.68 -8.28 7.75
N GLU A 264 2.35 -9.20 8.44
CA GLU A 264 2.90 -8.92 9.76
C GLU A 264 4.38 -8.53 9.63
N VAL A 265 4.80 -7.52 10.37
CA VAL A 265 6.12 -6.89 10.21
C VAL A 265 6.95 -7.05 11.47
N PHE A 266 8.24 -7.34 11.28
CA PHE A 266 9.27 -7.43 12.31
C PHE A 266 10.43 -6.52 11.93
N VAL A 267 10.93 -5.74 12.89
CA VAL A 267 12.10 -4.89 12.71
C VAL A 267 13.09 -5.15 13.84
N ASN A 268 14.28 -5.63 13.49
CA ASN A 268 15.36 -5.89 14.47
C ASN A 268 14.91 -6.74 15.67
N ASP A 269 14.24 -7.86 15.38
CA ASP A 269 13.71 -8.81 16.37
C ASP A 269 12.63 -8.22 17.30
N ASP A 270 11.92 -7.18 16.83
CA ASP A 270 10.72 -6.64 17.48
C ASP A 270 9.51 -6.77 16.55
N TYR A 271 8.38 -7.24 17.08
CA TYR A 271 7.13 -7.34 16.35
C TYR A 271 6.50 -5.96 16.18
N GLU A 272 6.36 -5.50 14.95
CA GLU A 272 5.79 -4.18 14.64
C GLU A 272 4.28 -4.21 14.32
N GLY A 273 3.70 -5.40 14.22
CA GLY A 273 2.27 -5.56 14.02
C GLY A 273 1.83 -5.74 12.57
N LEU A 274 0.56 -5.45 12.33
CA LEU A 274 -0.14 -5.63 11.07
C LEU A 274 0.00 -4.39 10.17
N TYR A 275 0.48 -4.57 8.97
CA TYR A 275 0.66 -3.52 7.96
C TYR A 275 -0.07 -3.87 6.66
N LEU A 276 -0.35 -2.86 5.86
CA LEU A 276 -0.79 -3.04 4.48
C LEU A 276 0.39 -2.80 3.53
N MET A 277 0.87 -3.87 2.89
CA MET A 277 1.93 -3.79 1.89
C MET A 277 1.35 -3.34 0.55
N MET A 278 2.04 -2.42 -0.12
CA MET A 278 1.64 -1.89 -1.42
C MET A 278 2.87 -1.46 -2.22
N LYS A 279 2.79 -1.55 -3.55
CA LYS A 279 3.75 -0.92 -4.45
C LYS A 279 3.38 0.56 -4.64
N PRO A 280 4.30 1.51 -4.40
CA PRO A 280 4.06 2.92 -4.70
C PRO A 280 3.96 3.17 -6.21
N PHE A 281 3.55 4.37 -6.62
CA PHE A 281 3.66 4.78 -8.01
C PHE A 281 5.14 4.90 -8.38
N ASP A 282 5.60 4.04 -9.29
CA ASP A 282 6.93 4.09 -9.86
C ASP A 282 6.84 4.38 -11.36
N TYR A 283 7.12 5.62 -11.71
CA TYR A 283 7.08 6.08 -13.08
C TYR A 283 8.01 5.26 -14.00
N ALA A 284 9.21 4.95 -13.54
CA ALA A 284 10.21 4.26 -14.37
C ALA A 284 9.78 2.83 -14.74
N GLU A 285 9.10 2.14 -13.84
CA GLU A 285 8.58 0.80 -14.10
C GLU A 285 7.32 0.82 -14.95
N GLU A 286 6.40 1.73 -14.70
CA GLU A 286 5.09 1.78 -15.36
C GLU A 286 5.20 2.27 -16.79
N ILE A 287 6.09 3.21 -17.08
CA ILE A 287 6.43 3.59 -18.46
C ILE A 287 7.18 2.49 -19.20
N ALA A 288 7.97 1.67 -18.51
CA ALA A 288 8.57 0.51 -19.15
C ALA A 288 7.54 -0.50 -19.70
N LEU A 289 6.31 -0.47 -19.20
CA LEU A 289 5.18 -1.25 -19.75
C LEU A 289 4.65 -0.66 -21.06
N VAL A 290 4.79 0.66 -21.28
CA VAL A 290 4.32 1.34 -22.51
C VAL A 290 5.35 1.25 -23.63
N GLY A 291 6.60 0.91 -23.37
CA GLY A 291 7.63 0.63 -24.36
C GLY A 291 8.99 1.23 -24.02
N LYS A 292 10.03 0.39 -24.01
CA LYS A 292 11.43 0.73 -23.68
C LYS A 292 12.08 1.85 -24.51
N ASN A 293 11.38 2.42 -25.48
CA ASN A 293 11.86 3.50 -26.37
C ASN A 293 10.92 4.71 -26.42
N ALA A 294 9.90 4.80 -25.54
CA ALA A 294 9.14 6.03 -25.42
C ALA A 294 10.09 7.13 -24.91
N PRO A 295 10.12 8.31 -25.55
CA PRO A 295 10.85 9.43 -24.98
C PRO A 295 10.29 9.71 -23.58
N GLN A 296 11.18 9.91 -22.62
CA GLN A 296 10.79 10.29 -21.25
C GLN A 296 10.31 11.74 -21.28
N THR A 297 9.10 11.95 -21.78
CA THR A 297 8.48 13.26 -21.96
C THR A 297 7.40 13.54 -20.93
N ASP A 298 7.01 12.51 -20.19
CA ASP A 298 5.95 12.58 -19.20
C ASP A 298 6.44 13.17 -17.88
N SER A 299 5.52 13.72 -17.12
CA SER A 299 5.78 14.22 -15.76
C SER A 299 4.69 13.73 -14.80
N LEU A 300 5.06 13.49 -13.54
CA LEU A 300 4.16 13.07 -12.47
C LEU A 300 4.26 14.05 -11.31
N TYR A 301 3.14 14.61 -10.92
CA TYR A 301 3.02 15.54 -9.82
C TYR A 301 2.09 15.00 -8.75
N ARG A 302 2.37 15.29 -7.49
CA ARG A 302 1.45 15.07 -6.38
C ARG A 302 0.98 16.40 -5.84
N MET A 303 -0.31 16.56 -5.65
CA MET A 303 -0.87 17.63 -4.86
C MET A 303 -0.64 17.32 -3.38
N ALA A 304 0.05 18.21 -2.66
CA ALA A 304 0.59 17.97 -1.32
C ALA A 304 0.13 19.03 -0.30
N GLY A 305 -1.17 19.20 -0.21
CA GLY A 305 -1.81 20.16 0.71
C GLY A 305 -1.98 21.53 0.13
N GLY A 306 -3.01 22.21 0.55
CA GLY A 306 -3.34 23.57 0.15
C GLY A 306 -4.72 23.68 -0.47
N SER A 307 -5.06 24.86 -0.94
CA SER A 307 -6.34 25.12 -1.59
C SER A 307 -6.20 24.95 -3.10
N VAL A 308 -7.10 24.21 -3.72
CA VAL A 308 -7.26 24.16 -5.18
C VAL A 308 -7.45 25.54 -5.83
N TYR A 309 -7.57 26.57 -5.03
CA TYR A 309 -7.74 27.97 -5.44
C TYR A 309 -6.44 28.81 -5.42
N GLU A 310 -5.33 28.27 -4.90
CA GLU A 310 -4.08 29.03 -4.71
C GLU A 310 -2.99 28.67 -5.72
N PHE A 311 -3.29 28.86 -7.01
CA PHE A 311 -2.38 28.48 -8.11
C PHE A 311 -1.22 29.46 -8.37
N ASP A 312 -1.19 30.60 -7.67
CA ASP A 312 -0.32 31.74 -8.02
C ASP A 312 0.96 31.83 -7.20
N LYS A 313 1.17 30.93 -6.24
CA LYS A 313 2.35 31.01 -5.39
C LYS A 313 3.60 30.54 -6.15
N PRO A 314 4.74 31.21 -5.94
CA PRO A 314 5.99 30.85 -6.60
C PRO A 314 6.47 29.46 -6.15
N LEU A 315 7.32 28.85 -6.99
CA LEU A 315 8.05 27.62 -6.64
C LEU A 315 8.77 27.79 -5.29
N ALA A 316 8.61 26.82 -4.41
CA ALA A 316 9.47 26.70 -3.25
C ALA A 316 10.91 26.33 -3.71
N GLN A 317 11.91 26.49 -2.81
CA GLN A 317 13.32 26.26 -3.14
C GLN A 317 13.68 24.80 -3.43
N ASP A 318 12.72 23.88 -3.27
CA ASP A 318 12.87 22.43 -3.34
C ASP A 318 12.06 21.79 -4.47
N HIS A 319 11.92 22.43 -5.61
CA HIS A 319 11.16 21.96 -6.78
C HIS A 319 9.64 21.78 -6.53
N ARG A 320 9.09 22.52 -5.57
CA ARG A 320 7.65 22.55 -5.28
C ARG A 320 7.03 23.84 -5.78
N LEU A 321 6.03 23.75 -6.63
CA LEU A 321 4.96 24.74 -6.58
C LEU A 321 4.30 24.58 -5.21
N TYR A 322 3.97 25.65 -4.53
CA TYR A 322 3.61 25.68 -3.11
C TYR A 322 2.72 24.52 -2.63
N TYR A 323 1.95 23.89 -3.55
CA TYR A 323 1.04 22.77 -3.29
C TYR A 323 1.25 21.55 -4.19
N TYR A 324 2.28 21.52 -5.01
CA TYR A 324 2.56 20.43 -5.93
C TYR A 324 4.01 19.98 -5.78
N GLU A 325 4.19 18.70 -5.57
CA GLU A 325 5.49 18.02 -5.57
C GLU A 325 5.71 17.38 -6.93
N GLU A 326 6.86 17.64 -7.52
CA GLU A 326 7.28 16.96 -8.74
C GLU A 326 7.93 15.63 -8.34
N HIS A 327 7.25 14.52 -8.63
CA HIS A 327 7.77 13.18 -8.39
C HIS A 327 8.66 12.70 -9.53
N TYR A 328 8.35 13.13 -10.73
CA TYR A 328 9.10 12.81 -11.93
C TYR A 328 8.91 13.89 -12.98
N ALA A 329 10.01 14.21 -13.68
CA ALA A 329 9.99 15.05 -14.88
C ALA A 329 11.13 14.65 -15.84
N PRO A 330 11.06 15.04 -17.12
CA PRO A 330 12.17 14.88 -18.05
C PRO A 330 13.42 15.60 -17.56
N GLN A 331 14.60 15.02 -17.79
CA GLN A 331 15.88 15.49 -17.24
C GLN A 331 16.21 16.96 -17.56
N ASP A 332 15.73 17.47 -18.71
CA ASP A 332 15.99 18.82 -19.18
C ASP A 332 14.78 19.77 -19.03
N ALA A 333 13.69 19.29 -18.37
CA ALA A 333 12.50 20.13 -18.14
C ALA A 333 12.78 21.17 -17.06
N ALA A 334 12.16 22.35 -17.20
CA ALA A 334 12.13 23.32 -16.11
C ALA A 334 11.19 22.81 -14.99
N ASP A 335 11.46 23.23 -13.75
CA ASP A 335 10.68 22.83 -12.59
C ASP A 335 9.18 23.03 -12.82
N CYS A 336 8.40 21.98 -12.64
CA CYS A 336 6.94 21.93 -12.86
C CYS A 336 6.49 22.40 -14.27
N GLU A 337 7.34 22.31 -15.30
CA GLU A 337 6.99 22.74 -16.66
C GLU A 337 5.76 21.99 -17.19
N GLY A 338 5.71 20.68 -16.99
CA GLY A 338 4.58 19.85 -17.44
C GLY A 338 3.25 20.18 -16.76
N LEU A 339 3.25 20.88 -15.61
CA LEU A 339 2.03 21.27 -14.89
C LEU A 339 1.46 22.61 -15.39
N GLN A 340 2.25 23.44 -16.06
CA GLN A 340 1.85 24.80 -16.43
C GLN A 340 0.58 24.88 -17.31
N PRO A 341 0.39 24.02 -18.34
CA PRO A 341 -0.85 24.04 -19.13
C PRO A 341 -2.10 23.69 -18.29
N TYR A 342 -1.97 22.78 -17.32
CA TYR A 342 -3.04 22.45 -16.39
C TYR A 342 -3.40 23.65 -15.49
N LEU A 343 -2.40 24.32 -14.91
CA LEU A 343 -2.63 25.51 -14.09
C LEU A 343 -3.21 26.67 -14.91
N ALA A 344 -2.81 26.81 -16.16
CA ALA A 344 -3.39 27.80 -17.07
C ALA A 344 -4.88 27.50 -17.35
N LEU A 345 -5.24 26.23 -17.53
CA LEU A 345 -6.63 25.80 -17.71
C LEU A 345 -7.49 26.14 -16.49
N LEU A 346 -6.98 25.91 -15.28
CA LEU A 346 -7.71 26.25 -14.05
C LEU A 346 -7.97 27.75 -13.89
N ARG A 347 -7.10 28.60 -14.45
CA ARG A 347 -7.21 30.07 -14.41
C ARG A 347 -8.02 30.67 -15.56
N GLU A 348 -8.44 29.84 -16.52
CA GLU A 348 -9.15 30.34 -17.70
C GLU A 348 -10.54 30.85 -17.33
N GLU A 349 -10.76 32.16 -17.55
CA GLU A 349 -12.02 32.86 -17.20
C GLU A 349 -13.12 32.63 -18.23
N SER A 350 -12.74 32.49 -19.51
CA SER A 350 -13.70 32.23 -20.59
C SER A 350 -14.24 30.80 -20.52
N ASN A 351 -15.55 30.65 -20.41
CA ASN A 351 -16.19 29.34 -20.37
C ASN A 351 -15.97 28.54 -21.66
N GLU A 352 -15.94 29.19 -22.82
CA GLU A 352 -15.67 28.57 -24.11
C GLU A 352 -14.22 28.06 -24.17
N ALA A 353 -13.24 28.92 -23.85
CA ALA A 353 -11.84 28.55 -23.85
C ALA A 353 -11.49 27.51 -22.77
N PHE A 354 -12.16 27.56 -21.63
CA PHE A 354 -12.04 26.52 -20.58
C PHE A 354 -12.52 25.16 -21.10
N CYS A 355 -13.71 25.09 -21.68
CA CYS A 355 -14.22 23.82 -22.22
C CYS A 355 -13.36 23.28 -23.35
N ASP A 356 -12.90 24.13 -24.27
CA ASP A 356 -11.96 23.72 -25.31
C ASP A 356 -10.64 23.18 -24.72
N GLY A 357 -10.14 23.83 -23.66
CA GLY A 357 -8.96 23.39 -22.93
C GLY A 357 -9.18 22.04 -22.23
N VAL A 358 -10.31 21.85 -21.56
CA VAL A 358 -10.69 20.57 -20.94
C VAL A 358 -10.70 19.46 -21.98
N MET A 359 -11.44 19.65 -23.07
CA MET A 359 -11.56 18.62 -24.13
C MET A 359 -10.24 18.32 -24.84
N LYS A 360 -9.28 19.22 -24.79
CA LYS A 360 -7.97 19.06 -25.41
C LYS A 360 -6.92 18.47 -24.48
N LEU A 361 -6.93 18.85 -23.19
CA LEU A 361 -5.84 18.59 -22.26
C LEU A 361 -6.16 17.50 -21.23
N MET A 362 -7.44 17.23 -20.94
CA MET A 362 -7.82 16.29 -19.89
C MET A 362 -8.29 14.95 -20.49
N ASP A 363 -7.87 13.84 -19.89
CA ASP A 363 -8.64 12.61 -20.03
C ASP A 363 -9.88 12.74 -19.14
N ILE A 364 -11.01 13.10 -19.77
CA ILE A 364 -12.25 13.42 -19.05
C ILE A 364 -12.75 12.21 -18.22
N ASP A 365 -12.57 11.00 -18.72
CA ASP A 365 -13.02 9.81 -18.02
C ASP A 365 -12.19 9.56 -16.76
N SER A 366 -10.89 9.81 -16.81
CA SER A 366 -9.98 9.73 -15.65
C SER A 366 -10.37 10.75 -14.58
N VAL A 367 -10.61 12.01 -14.98
CA VAL A 367 -11.04 13.08 -14.05
C VAL A 367 -12.38 12.73 -13.41
N ILE A 368 -13.38 12.35 -14.22
CA ILE A 368 -14.70 11.97 -13.73
C ILE A 368 -14.61 10.79 -12.76
N ARG A 369 -13.87 9.75 -13.13
CA ARG A 369 -13.69 8.55 -12.30
C ARG A 369 -13.03 8.88 -10.97
N TYR A 370 -11.97 9.69 -10.99
CA TYR A 370 -11.31 10.16 -9.78
C TYR A 370 -12.27 10.87 -8.85
N VAL A 371 -13.02 11.87 -9.36
CA VAL A 371 -13.94 12.66 -8.53
C VAL A 371 -15.09 11.78 -8.02
N LEU A 372 -15.73 10.99 -8.87
CA LEU A 372 -16.79 10.09 -8.42
C LEU A 372 -16.31 9.07 -7.39
N PHE A 373 -15.08 8.57 -7.54
CA PHE A 373 -14.46 7.67 -6.58
C PHE A 373 -14.25 8.36 -5.22
N THR A 374 -13.60 9.53 -5.20
CA THR A 374 -13.34 10.26 -3.95
C THR A 374 -14.64 10.68 -3.27
N GLN A 375 -15.63 11.11 -4.05
CA GLN A 375 -16.98 11.42 -3.55
C GLN A 375 -17.67 10.17 -2.97
N ALA A 376 -17.67 9.05 -3.68
CA ALA A 376 -18.32 7.83 -3.23
C ALA A 376 -17.71 7.26 -1.94
N CYS A 377 -16.40 7.39 -1.77
CA CYS A 377 -15.69 6.98 -0.56
C CYS A 377 -15.73 8.03 0.57
N GLY A 378 -16.21 9.25 0.28
CA GLY A 378 -16.25 10.36 1.25
C GLY A 378 -14.86 10.85 1.65
N MET A 379 -13.95 10.94 0.69
CA MET A 379 -12.56 11.34 0.92
C MET A 379 -12.42 12.85 1.02
N THR A 380 -12.24 13.36 2.23
CA THR A 380 -12.09 14.79 2.49
C THR A 380 -10.68 15.29 2.19
N ASP A 381 -9.67 14.44 2.35
CA ASP A 381 -8.26 14.82 2.13
C ASP A 381 -7.89 14.86 0.64
N ASN A 382 -8.51 14.02 -0.18
CA ASN A 382 -8.21 13.92 -1.61
C ASN A 382 -8.83 15.07 -2.46
N GLU A 383 -9.55 15.99 -1.88
CA GLU A 383 -10.04 17.21 -2.53
C GLU A 383 -8.89 18.18 -2.85
N HIS A 384 -7.92 18.30 -1.94
CA HIS A 384 -6.84 19.30 -2.01
C HIS A 384 -5.47 18.73 -1.65
N ASN A 385 -5.36 17.42 -1.48
CA ASN A 385 -4.15 16.68 -1.16
C ASN A 385 -4.23 15.31 -1.84
N ASN A 386 -3.13 14.55 -1.85
CA ASN A 386 -3.13 13.14 -2.27
C ASN A 386 -3.71 12.84 -3.67
N LEU A 387 -3.75 13.84 -4.55
CA LEU A 387 -4.04 13.70 -5.97
C LEU A 387 -2.74 13.61 -6.76
N TYR A 388 -2.54 12.51 -7.50
CA TYR A 388 -1.49 12.44 -8.52
C TYR A 388 -2.02 12.94 -9.87
N ILE A 389 -1.26 13.85 -10.48
CA ILE A 389 -1.52 14.43 -11.81
C ILE A 389 -0.41 13.94 -12.73
N HIS A 390 -0.76 13.14 -13.71
CA HIS A 390 0.16 12.63 -14.72
C HIS A 390 0.01 13.42 -16.00
N ALA A 391 1.03 14.16 -16.39
CA ALA A 391 1.14 14.85 -17.66
C ALA A 391 1.76 13.89 -18.69
N HIS A 392 0.91 13.24 -19.49
CA HIS A 392 1.30 12.26 -20.50
C HIS A 392 1.43 12.89 -21.88
N HIS A 393 2.58 12.71 -22.52
CA HIS A 393 2.82 13.12 -23.89
C HIS A 393 2.65 11.97 -24.87
N GLY A 394 1.40 11.72 -25.28
CA GLY A 394 1.05 10.73 -26.28
C GLY A 394 1.21 11.22 -27.73
N ALA A 395 0.80 10.37 -28.67
CA ALA A 395 0.83 10.70 -30.11
C ALA A 395 -0.05 11.90 -30.48
N ASP A 396 -1.14 12.11 -29.73
CA ASP A 396 -2.13 13.17 -29.96
C ASP A 396 -1.82 14.46 -29.18
N GLY A 397 -0.73 14.48 -28.40
CA GLY A 397 -0.28 15.62 -27.60
C GLY A 397 -0.30 15.35 -26.10
N LEU A 398 -0.31 16.44 -25.33
CA LEU A 398 -0.35 16.41 -23.87
C LEU A 398 -1.75 16.10 -23.36
N THR A 399 -1.84 15.10 -22.45
CA THR A 399 -3.07 14.70 -21.77
C THR A 399 -2.83 14.50 -20.30
N TYR A 400 -3.69 15.03 -19.43
CA TYR A 400 -3.61 14.84 -17.99
C TYR A 400 -4.54 13.74 -17.52
N TYR A 401 -3.99 12.87 -16.64
CA TYR A 401 -4.70 11.81 -15.94
C TYR A 401 -4.63 12.04 -14.42
N PHE A 402 -5.68 11.64 -13.70
CA PHE A 402 -5.79 11.76 -12.26
C PHE A 402 -5.79 10.40 -11.58
N TYR A 403 -5.04 10.28 -10.47
CA TYR A 403 -4.95 9.06 -9.67
C TYR A 403 -5.01 9.38 -8.17
N PRO A 404 -5.71 8.56 -7.38
CA PRO A 404 -5.79 8.75 -5.94
C PRO A 404 -4.53 8.23 -5.24
N TRP A 405 -4.27 8.77 -4.05
CA TRP A 405 -3.22 8.34 -3.14
C TRP A 405 -3.67 8.55 -1.70
N ASP A 406 -3.15 7.73 -0.73
CA ASP A 406 -3.36 7.88 0.71
C ASP A 406 -4.86 7.92 1.06
N LEU A 407 -5.49 6.74 1.04
CA LEU A 407 -6.96 6.61 1.02
C LEU A 407 -7.57 6.35 2.41
N ASP A 408 -6.80 6.55 3.47
CA ASP A 408 -7.20 6.26 4.84
C ASP A 408 -8.25 7.25 5.41
N VAL A 409 -8.32 8.48 4.86
CA VAL A 409 -9.35 9.48 5.19
C VAL A 409 -10.58 9.24 4.33
N SER A 410 -11.32 8.19 4.64
CA SER A 410 -12.47 7.73 3.85
C SER A 410 -13.50 7.00 4.73
N TRP A 411 -14.64 6.72 4.16
CA TRP A 411 -15.70 5.90 4.77
C TRP A 411 -16.16 6.40 6.13
N GLY A 412 -16.29 7.73 6.28
CA GLY A 412 -16.76 8.35 7.51
C GLY A 412 -15.74 8.37 8.66
N ARG A 413 -14.42 8.23 8.41
CA ARG A 413 -13.40 8.29 9.46
C ARG A 413 -13.43 9.61 10.23
N ASP A 414 -13.48 10.73 9.55
CA ASP A 414 -13.39 12.07 10.14
C ASP A 414 -14.76 12.77 10.21
N ASP A 415 -15.77 12.30 9.48
CA ASP A 415 -17.11 12.87 9.43
C ASP A 415 -18.17 11.74 9.35
N GLU A 416 -18.18 10.87 10.37
CA GLU A 416 -19.01 9.65 10.42
C GLU A 416 -20.51 9.91 10.23
N GLU A 417 -20.99 11.08 10.58
CA GLU A 417 -22.42 11.42 10.54
C GLU A 417 -22.87 12.07 9.22
N ASN A 418 -21.91 12.41 8.31
CA ASN A 418 -22.22 13.25 7.15
C ASN A 418 -22.06 12.57 5.78
N ALA A 419 -22.73 11.42 5.60
CA ALA A 419 -22.77 10.74 4.30
C ALA A 419 -23.46 11.58 3.18
N GLU A 420 -24.11 12.69 3.52
CA GLU A 420 -24.88 13.53 2.59
C GLU A 420 -24.05 14.68 1.97
N VAL A 421 -22.80 14.89 2.41
CA VAL A 421 -21.96 15.99 1.90
C VAL A 421 -21.36 15.65 0.55
N TRP A 422 -21.47 16.57 -0.39
CA TRP A 422 -20.67 16.59 -1.62
C TRP A 422 -19.49 17.53 -1.41
N TYR A 423 -18.28 17.03 -1.61
CA TYR A 423 -17.06 17.82 -1.47
C TYR A 423 -16.75 18.53 -2.79
N PRO A 424 -16.60 19.87 -2.79
CA PRO A 424 -16.38 20.62 -4.03
C PRO A 424 -15.07 20.20 -4.73
N PHE A 425 -15.14 20.00 -6.04
CA PHE A 425 -13.98 19.83 -6.89
C PHE A 425 -14.08 20.79 -8.09
N PRO A 426 -13.53 21.99 -7.98
CA PRO A 426 -13.86 23.12 -8.88
C PRO A 426 -13.70 22.84 -10.37
N LEU A 427 -12.66 22.09 -10.76
CA LEU A 427 -12.47 21.67 -12.14
C LEU A 427 -13.67 20.83 -12.62
N PHE A 428 -14.01 19.80 -11.88
CA PHE A 428 -15.11 18.89 -12.22
C PHE A 428 -16.45 19.61 -12.18
N ASP A 429 -16.70 20.38 -11.14
CA ASP A 429 -17.98 21.09 -10.95
C ASP A 429 -18.22 22.03 -12.14
N ARG A 430 -17.21 22.78 -12.56
CA ARG A 430 -17.28 23.66 -13.74
C ARG A 430 -17.44 22.88 -15.05
N MET A 431 -16.77 21.74 -15.20
CA MET A 431 -16.95 20.86 -16.37
C MET A 431 -18.37 20.37 -16.53
N VAL A 432 -19.02 19.98 -15.40
CA VAL A 432 -20.40 19.48 -15.38
C VAL A 432 -21.39 20.64 -15.58
N GLU A 433 -21.19 21.78 -14.93
CA GLU A 433 -22.04 22.97 -15.08
C GLU A 433 -22.11 23.42 -16.54
N LEU A 434 -20.98 23.52 -17.19
CA LEU A 434 -20.87 23.95 -18.60
C LEU A 434 -21.19 22.85 -19.60
N ASP A 435 -21.29 21.59 -19.15
CA ASP A 435 -21.38 20.42 -20.02
C ASP A 435 -20.38 20.46 -21.17
N CYS A 436 -19.08 20.59 -20.82
CA CYS A 436 -18.02 20.81 -21.77
C CYS A 436 -18.05 19.81 -22.92
N GLY A 437 -18.01 20.31 -24.16
CA GLY A 437 -18.16 19.50 -25.37
C GLY A 437 -19.58 18.92 -25.57
N GLY A 438 -20.54 19.23 -24.69
CA GLY A 438 -21.89 18.67 -24.71
C GLY A 438 -21.95 17.17 -24.39
N VAL A 439 -20.94 16.65 -23.65
CA VAL A 439 -20.79 15.22 -23.39
C VAL A 439 -20.47 14.88 -21.92
N VAL A 440 -20.04 15.87 -21.10
CA VAL A 440 -19.54 15.61 -19.75
C VAL A 440 -20.61 15.03 -18.86
N ARG A 441 -21.83 15.56 -18.89
CA ARG A 441 -22.96 15.08 -18.06
C ARG A 441 -23.33 13.63 -18.39
N ASP A 442 -23.38 13.29 -19.66
CA ASP A 442 -23.64 11.91 -20.10
C ASP A 442 -22.52 10.96 -19.67
N ARG A 443 -21.25 11.42 -19.72
CA ARG A 443 -20.11 10.62 -19.25
C ARG A 443 -20.15 10.41 -17.74
N VAL A 444 -20.49 11.44 -16.94
CA VAL A 444 -20.67 11.31 -15.48
C VAL A 444 -21.69 10.24 -15.13
N LYS A 445 -22.89 10.29 -15.77
CA LYS A 445 -23.92 9.26 -15.56
C LYS A 445 -23.44 7.87 -15.93
N ALA A 446 -22.81 7.73 -17.11
CA ALA A 446 -22.35 6.44 -17.62
C ALA A 446 -21.26 5.84 -16.73
N ILE A 447 -20.26 6.63 -16.31
CA ILE A 447 -19.18 6.18 -15.44
C ILE A 447 -19.73 5.81 -14.05
N TRP A 448 -20.62 6.62 -13.48
CA TRP A 448 -21.23 6.27 -12.20
C TRP A 448 -22.03 4.97 -12.26
N GLN A 449 -22.83 4.79 -13.32
CA GLN A 449 -23.57 3.55 -13.51
C GLN A 449 -22.61 2.35 -13.61
N GLU A 450 -21.52 2.49 -14.38
CA GLU A 450 -20.49 1.45 -14.49
C GLU A 450 -19.85 1.13 -13.12
N MET A 451 -19.53 2.17 -12.31
CA MET A 451 -19.00 1.99 -10.96
C MET A 451 -19.99 1.25 -10.06
N ARG A 452 -21.28 1.63 -10.09
CA ARG A 452 -22.35 0.96 -9.33
C ARG A 452 -22.49 -0.52 -9.70
N GLU A 453 -22.44 -0.83 -11.00
CA GLU A 453 -22.56 -2.20 -11.49
C GLU A 453 -21.34 -3.06 -11.13
N LYS A 454 -20.14 -2.50 -11.14
CA LYS A 454 -18.91 -3.25 -10.90
C LYS A 454 -18.58 -3.43 -9.41
N ALA A 455 -18.68 -2.38 -8.62
CA ALA A 455 -18.07 -2.39 -7.29
C ALA A 455 -18.79 -1.55 -6.23
N PHE A 456 -19.38 -0.41 -6.58
CA PHE A 456 -19.93 0.54 -5.63
C PHE A 456 -21.38 0.21 -5.25
N ASN A 457 -21.56 -0.93 -4.61
CA ASN A 457 -22.83 -1.33 -4.01
C ASN A 457 -22.58 -1.86 -2.59
N ALA A 458 -23.59 -1.74 -1.74
CA ALA A 458 -23.45 -2.05 -0.31
C ALA A 458 -23.11 -3.53 -0.07
N ASP A 459 -23.67 -4.44 -0.84
CA ASP A 459 -23.41 -5.88 -0.70
C ASP A 459 -21.94 -6.23 -1.00
N ASN A 460 -21.33 -5.56 -1.99
CA ASN A 460 -19.91 -5.77 -2.30
C ASN A 460 -19.01 -5.20 -1.20
N VAL A 461 -19.35 -4.03 -0.65
CA VAL A 461 -18.61 -3.45 0.49
C VAL A 461 -18.69 -4.37 1.70
N ASP A 462 -19.87 -4.92 2.02
CA ASP A 462 -20.04 -5.88 3.11
C ASP A 462 -19.21 -7.15 2.89
N ALA A 463 -19.23 -7.69 1.69
CA ALA A 463 -18.43 -8.88 1.35
C ALA A 463 -16.92 -8.63 1.48
N LEU A 464 -16.43 -7.45 1.06
CA LEU A 464 -15.04 -7.07 1.23
C LEU A 464 -14.66 -6.90 2.70
N ILE A 465 -15.50 -6.24 3.50
CA ILE A 465 -15.30 -6.10 4.95
C ILE A 465 -15.27 -7.47 5.61
N ALA A 466 -16.20 -8.37 5.27
CA ALA A 466 -16.21 -9.73 5.80
C ALA A 466 -14.92 -10.50 5.44
N TYR A 467 -14.43 -10.33 4.22
CA TYR A 467 -13.16 -10.92 3.80
C TYR A 467 -11.96 -10.36 4.58
N TYR A 468 -11.87 -9.04 4.80
CA TYR A 468 -10.78 -8.46 5.59
C TYR A 468 -10.84 -8.91 7.04
N ASN A 469 -12.06 -9.02 7.58
CA ASN A 469 -12.29 -9.55 8.92
C ASN A 469 -11.80 -11.00 9.05
N HIS A 470 -12.10 -11.83 8.06
CA HIS A 470 -11.55 -13.19 7.99
C HIS A 470 -10.01 -13.16 7.96
N VAL A 471 -9.42 -12.38 7.07
CA VAL A 471 -7.95 -12.33 6.90
C VAL A 471 -7.22 -11.85 8.17
N MET A 472 -7.70 -10.77 8.79
CA MET A 472 -7.02 -10.17 9.95
C MET A 472 -7.44 -10.81 11.27
N GLY A 473 -8.71 -11.15 11.41
CA GLY A 473 -9.29 -11.69 12.63
C GLY A 473 -8.90 -13.15 12.82
N ASP A 474 -9.18 -13.99 11.83
CA ASP A 474 -8.93 -15.43 11.94
C ASP A 474 -7.42 -15.75 11.95
N SER A 475 -6.58 -14.88 11.38
CA SER A 475 -5.11 -14.99 11.55
C SER A 475 -4.61 -14.56 12.94
N GLY A 476 -5.47 -13.98 13.77
CA GLY A 476 -5.08 -13.41 15.06
C GLY A 476 -4.26 -12.11 14.96
N ALA A 477 -3.87 -11.69 13.75
CA ALA A 477 -2.97 -10.55 13.54
C ALA A 477 -3.57 -9.23 14.03
N PHE A 478 -4.90 -9.05 13.91
CA PHE A 478 -5.57 -7.86 14.45
C PHE A 478 -5.40 -7.73 15.97
N TYR A 479 -5.52 -8.83 16.69
CA TYR A 479 -5.41 -8.85 18.16
C TYR A 479 -3.97 -8.61 18.60
N ARG A 480 -3.00 -9.24 17.93
CA ARG A 480 -1.56 -9.03 18.20
C ARG A 480 -1.14 -7.57 17.95
N ASP A 481 -1.62 -6.97 16.86
CA ASP A 481 -1.38 -5.55 16.57
C ASP A 481 -2.04 -4.62 17.60
N ALA A 482 -3.26 -4.94 18.03
CA ALA A 482 -3.96 -4.18 19.06
C ALA A 482 -3.24 -4.24 20.41
N GLU A 483 -2.69 -5.39 20.79
CA GLU A 483 -1.88 -5.57 21.99
C GLU A 483 -0.57 -4.79 21.92
N LYS A 484 0.20 -4.95 20.84
CA LYS A 484 1.46 -4.25 20.61
C LYS A 484 1.31 -2.73 20.76
N TRP A 485 0.27 -2.15 20.18
CA TRP A 485 0.06 -0.72 20.11
C TRP A 485 -0.97 -0.20 21.12
N ASN A 486 -1.33 -0.99 22.13
CA ASN A 486 -2.31 -0.66 23.16
C ASN A 486 -3.60 -0.02 22.60
N ARG A 487 -4.12 -0.61 21.52
CA ARG A 487 -5.39 -0.21 20.90
C ARG A 487 -6.54 -1.01 21.47
N SER A 488 -7.79 -0.57 21.21
CA SER A 488 -8.96 -1.38 21.53
C SER A 488 -8.88 -2.73 20.81
N ASN A 489 -8.97 -3.82 21.55
CA ASN A 489 -9.03 -5.18 21.01
C ASN A 489 -10.47 -5.63 20.70
N SER A 490 -11.44 -4.72 20.83
CA SER A 490 -12.79 -4.97 20.33
C SER A 490 -12.74 -4.93 18.81
N TYR A 491 -12.87 -6.12 18.21
CA TYR A 491 -12.88 -6.25 16.76
C TYR A 491 -14.05 -5.42 16.19
N PRO A 492 -13.79 -4.46 15.29
CA PRO A 492 -14.87 -3.67 14.74
C PRO A 492 -15.70 -4.54 13.79
N ASP A 493 -17.00 -4.50 13.94
CA ASP A 493 -17.93 -5.25 13.09
C ASP A 493 -18.05 -4.71 11.66
N GLY A 494 -17.38 -3.58 11.37
CA GLY A 494 -17.43 -2.91 10.06
C GLY A 494 -18.81 -2.30 9.74
N TYR A 495 -19.79 -2.41 10.64
CA TYR A 495 -21.15 -1.96 10.41
C TYR A 495 -21.23 -0.45 10.15
N SER A 496 -20.43 0.35 10.82
CA SER A 496 -20.37 1.80 10.59
C SER A 496 -19.92 2.11 9.16
N THR A 497 -18.87 1.42 8.67
CA THR A 497 -18.37 1.58 7.29
C THR A 497 -19.42 1.14 6.26
N TYR A 498 -20.06 0.00 6.47
CA TYR A 498 -21.14 -0.48 5.62
C TYR A 498 -22.32 0.50 5.57
N SER A 499 -22.80 0.96 6.74
CA SER A 499 -23.91 1.88 6.85
C SER A 499 -23.60 3.22 6.19
N TYR A 500 -22.38 3.73 6.37
CA TYR A 500 -21.90 4.92 5.69
C TYR A 500 -21.90 4.73 4.18
N ALA A 501 -21.32 3.63 3.68
CA ALA A 501 -21.25 3.33 2.25
C ALA A 501 -22.64 3.25 1.62
N ALA A 502 -23.60 2.58 2.25
CA ALA A 502 -24.97 2.48 1.76
C ALA A 502 -25.62 3.86 1.63
N SER A 503 -25.57 4.69 2.68
CA SER A 503 -26.11 6.05 2.67
C SER A 503 -25.39 6.93 1.63
N ARG A 504 -24.07 6.78 1.51
CA ARG A 504 -23.25 7.53 0.57
C ARG A 504 -23.60 7.24 -0.88
N PHE A 505 -23.80 5.96 -1.23
CA PHE A 505 -24.16 5.56 -2.59
C PHE A 505 -25.57 6.07 -2.97
N GLU A 506 -26.52 6.05 -2.04
CA GLU A 506 -27.84 6.64 -2.25
C GLU A 506 -27.77 8.16 -2.46
N MET A 507 -26.94 8.85 -1.70
CA MET A 507 -26.69 10.28 -1.89
C MET A 507 -26.08 10.55 -3.27
N MET A 508 -25.08 9.78 -3.67
CA MET A 508 -24.44 9.90 -4.97
C MET A 508 -25.43 9.69 -6.13
N ASP A 509 -26.29 8.67 -6.04
CA ASP A 509 -27.34 8.41 -7.04
C ASP A 509 -28.23 9.65 -7.22
N ARG A 510 -28.70 10.25 -6.12
CA ARG A 510 -29.54 11.47 -6.16
C ARG A 510 -28.76 12.67 -6.73
N ARG A 511 -27.54 12.91 -6.26
CA ARG A 511 -26.74 14.07 -6.66
C ARG A 511 -26.37 14.03 -8.14
N ILE A 512 -26.02 12.88 -8.66
CA ILE A 512 -25.66 12.73 -10.07
C ILE A 512 -26.89 12.95 -10.96
N GLU A 513 -28.07 12.48 -10.56
CA GLU A 513 -29.32 12.81 -11.27
C GLU A 513 -29.62 14.31 -11.22
N GLU A 514 -29.40 14.97 -10.07
CA GLU A 514 -29.58 16.43 -9.94
C GLU A 514 -28.57 17.19 -10.81
N PHE A 515 -27.27 16.84 -10.78
CA PHE A 515 -26.20 17.54 -11.51
C PHE A 515 -26.28 17.35 -13.03
N CYS A 516 -26.74 16.21 -13.49
CA CYS A 516 -26.77 15.85 -14.89
C CYS A 516 -28.17 15.92 -15.49
N GLY A 517 -29.19 16.35 -14.73
CA GLY A 517 -30.56 16.52 -15.19
C GLY A 517 -30.75 17.76 -16.06
N GLU A 518 -31.79 17.76 -16.93
CA GLU A 518 -32.10 18.87 -17.82
C GLU A 518 -32.54 20.18 -17.08
N GLU A 519 -33.01 20.04 -15.83
CA GLU A 519 -33.54 21.19 -15.04
C GLU A 519 -32.43 22.07 -14.43
N LEU A 520 -31.15 21.71 -14.55
CA LEU A 520 -30.02 22.42 -13.93
C LEU A 520 -29.59 23.69 -14.65
N LYS A 521 -30.23 24.07 -15.72
CA LYS A 521 -29.88 25.29 -16.47
C LYS A 521 -29.98 26.59 -15.66
N ASP A 522 -30.60 26.56 -14.46
CA ASP A 522 -30.87 27.75 -13.66
C ASP A 522 -30.66 27.62 -12.14
N ARG A 523 -29.97 26.57 -11.62
CA ARG A 523 -29.75 26.41 -10.19
C ARG A 523 -28.30 26.36 -9.79
N TYR A 524 -27.86 27.38 -9.05
CA TYR A 524 -26.69 27.33 -8.18
C TYR A 524 -26.93 26.24 -7.13
N ILE A 525 -26.01 25.29 -7.01
CA ILE A 525 -26.07 24.26 -5.98
C ILE A 525 -25.60 24.91 -4.69
N GLN A 526 -26.52 25.32 -3.83
CA GLN A 526 -26.25 25.63 -2.44
C GLN A 526 -26.14 24.31 -1.66
N ILE A 527 -24.91 23.94 -1.31
CA ILE A 527 -24.66 22.98 -0.25
C ILE A 527 -24.73 23.76 1.06
N GLU A 528 -25.55 23.36 2.02
CA GLU A 528 -25.64 24.03 3.33
C GLU A 528 -24.22 24.10 3.92
N GLY A 529 -23.69 25.33 4.02
CA GLY A 529 -22.36 25.65 4.56
C GLY A 529 -21.21 25.85 3.56
N TYR A 530 -21.38 25.47 2.28
CA TYR A 530 -20.41 25.74 1.22
C TYR A 530 -21.11 26.37 0.03
N THR A 531 -20.76 27.60 -0.27
CA THR A 531 -21.14 28.25 -1.54
C THR A 531 -20.23 27.71 -2.64
N THR A 532 -20.75 26.80 -3.48
CA THR A 532 -20.16 26.55 -4.76
C THR A 532 -20.21 27.84 -5.58
N PHE A 533 -19.05 28.26 -6.09
CA PHE A 533 -18.90 29.39 -7.00
C PHE A 533 -19.18 30.81 -6.45
N ASP A 534 -18.60 31.17 -5.30
CA ASP A 534 -17.97 32.49 -5.25
C ASP A 534 -16.50 32.31 -5.72
N VAL A 535 -16.31 32.10 -7.00
CA VAL A 535 -15.04 32.47 -7.65
C VAL A 535 -15.01 33.98 -7.56
N LYS A 536 -14.64 34.48 -6.37
CA LYS A 536 -14.31 35.90 -6.25
C LYS A 536 -13.27 36.16 -7.31
N PRO A 537 -13.44 37.20 -8.13
CA PRO A 537 -12.38 37.59 -9.06
C PRO A 537 -11.07 37.65 -8.31
N LEU A 538 -10.02 37.12 -8.89
CA LEU A 538 -8.68 37.01 -8.29
C LEU A 538 -8.23 38.27 -7.56
N GLU A 539 -8.67 39.45 -8.03
CA GLU A 539 -8.43 40.76 -7.41
C GLU A 539 -9.15 40.97 -6.07
N GLU A 540 -10.30 40.33 -5.85
CA GLU A 540 -11.07 40.42 -4.60
C GLU A 540 -10.47 39.51 -3.54
N ALA A 541 -10.04 38.32 -3.91
CA ALA A 541 -9.34 37.40 -3.04
C ALA A 541 -7.95 37.95 -2.61
N ARG A 542 -7.25 38.66 -3.48
CA ARG A 542 -6.01 39.39 -3.18
C ARG A 542 -6.19 40.50 -2.16
N ARG A 543 -7.32 41.24 -2.23
CA ARG A 543 -7.63 42.32 -1.29
C ARG A 543 -7.97 41.84 0.11
N GLU A 544 -8.63 40.70 0.25
CA GLU A 544 -8.98 40.11 1.55
C GLU A 544 -7.78 39.51 2.28
N ASN A 545 -6.79 38.96 1.54
CA ASN A 545 -5.59 38.39 2.11
C ASN A 545 -4.42 39.38 2.36
N GLY A 546 -4.64 40.68 2.14
CA GLY A 546 -3.68 41.73 2.51
C GLY A 546 -2.39 41.74 1.70
N THR A 547 -2.36 41.11 0.53
CA THR A 547 -1.25 41.17 -0.42
C THR A 547 -1.58 42.14 -1.51
N THR A 548 -1.17 43.41 -1.31
CA THR A 548 -1.05 44.42 -2.40
C THR A 548 0.27 44.24 -3.10
#